data_77d15b0292d57063685e785064a140d6
#
_entry.id   77d15b0292d57063685e785064a140d6
#
_cell.length_a   1.000
_cell.length_b   1.000
_cell.length_c   1.000
_cell.angle_alpha   90.00
_cell.angle_beta   90.00
_cell.angle_gamma   90.00
#
_symmetry.space_group_name_H-M   'P 1'
#
loop_
_entity.id
_entity.type
_entity.pdbx_description
1 polymer ?
#
loop_
_entity_poly.entity_id
_entity_poly.type
_entity_poly.pdbx_seq_one_letter_code
_entity_poly.pdbx_strand_id
1 'polypeptide(L)'
;MNLLKKSRLGELIEVTRGASLSGEYYSTKGEYIRLTCGNFDYHNNCFKENTSKDNLFYTGGFREEFLLEKGDIITPLTEQAIGLLGTTARIPKSGKYIQSQDIALVKCKAGKIDPTFCYYLISSRLVRNQLSAAAQQTKSAILHQIR
;
A
#
# COMPACT_ATOMS: atom_id res chain seq x y z
N MET A 1 -9.15 -35.55 -7.66
CA MET A 1 -8.08 -34.62 -7.26
C MET A 1 -8.63 -33.21 -7.18
N ASN A 2 -8.49 -32.58 -6.05
CA ASN A 2 -8.95 -31.20 -5.88
C ASN A 2 -7.79 -30.24 -6.12
N LEU A 3 -7.86 -29.48 -7.21
CA LEU A 3 -6.83 -28.53 -7.62
C LEU A 3 -7.12 -27.10 -7.14
N LEU A 4 -8.30 -26.85 -6.59
CA LEU A 4 -8.71 -25.53 -6.15
C LEU A 4 -8.85 -25.50 -4.63
N LYS A 5 -8.14 -24.56 -4.00
CA LYS A 5 -8.25 -24.31 -2.58
C LYS A 5 -8.79 -22.91 -2.36
N LYS A 6 -9.88 -22.79 -1.59
CA LYS A 6 -10.40 -21.51 -1.17
C LYS A 6 -9.69 -21.06 0.09
N SER A 7 -9.16 -19.86 0.09
CA SER A 7 -8.48 -19.26 1.24
C SER A 7 -8.95 -17.82 1.43
N ARG A 8 -8.95 -17.36 2.69
CA ARG A 8 -9.16 -15.95 2.99
C ARG A 8 -7.85 -15.18 2.76
N LEU A 9 -7.95 -13.92 2.32
CA LEU A 9 -6.78 -13.10 2.06
C LEU A 9 -5.88 -12.98 3.30
N GLY A 10 -6.46 -12.80 4.48
CA GLY A 10 -5.71 -12.72 5.74
C GLY A 10 -4.95 -13.99 6.13
N GLU A 11 -5.26 -15.13 5.53
CA GLU A 11 -4.48 -16.36 5.71
C GLU A 11 -3.20 -16.37 4.87
N LEU A 12 -3.14 -15.54 3.84
CA LEU A 12 -2.07 -15.52 2.84
C LEU A 12 -1.12 -14.34 3.04
N ILE A 13 -1.62 -13.22 3.53
CA ILE A 13 -0.87 -11.99 3.66
C ILE A 13 -1.04 -11.35 5.05
N GLU A 14 -0.07 -10.53 5.41
CA GLU A 14 -0.14 -9.64 6.55
C GLU A 14 -0.14 -8.20 6.02
N VAL A 15 -1.04 -7.36 6.54
CA VAL A 15 -1.16 -5.96 6.14
C VAL A 15 -0.99 -5.07 7.35
N THR A 16 -0.07 -4.13 7.25
CA THR A 16 0.21 -3.16 8.31
C THR A 16 0.01 -1.74 7.82
N ARG A 17 -0.47 -0.89 8.73
CA ARG A 17 -0.62 0.54 8.48
C ARG A 17 0.69 1.25 8.79
N GLY A 18 0.97 2.34 8.07
CA GLY A 18 2.16 3.14 8.28
C GLY A 18 2.05 4.16 9.39
N ALA A 19 3.08 4.99 9.49
CA ALA A 19 3.23 6.00 10.52
C ALA A 19 2.29 7.19 10.32
N SER A 20 1.83 7.74 11.45
CA SER A 20 1.17 9.05 11.47
C SER A 20 2.25 10.13 11.43
N LEU A 21 2.38 10.80 10.29
CA LEU A 21 3.42 11.80 10.05
C LEU A 21 2.85 13.21 10.21
N SER A 22 3.46 14.02 11.10
CA SER A 22 2.98 15.38 11.37
C SER A 22 3.35 16.34 10.23
N GLY A 23 2.38 17.15 9.81
CA GLY A 23 2.58 18.12 8.74
C GLY A 23 3.61 19.20 9.04
N GLU A 24 3.94 19.43 10.31
CA GLU A 24 4.98 20.41 10.70
C GLU A 24 6.38 20.03 10.17
N TYR A 25 6.60 18.76 9.86
CA TYR A 25 7.88 18.25 9.34
C TYR A 25 7.88 18.05 7.82
N TYR A 26 6.82 18.44 7.12
CA TYR A 26 6.79 18.38 5.66
C TYR A 26 7.71 19.45 5.08
N SER A 27 8.51 19.08 4.07
CA SER A 27 9.50 19.97 3.48
C SER A 27 9.61 19.76 1.97
N THR A 28 10.11 20.79 1.30
CA THR A 28 10.40 20.74 -0.14
C THR A 28 11.72 20.03 -0.45
N LYS A 29 12.52 19.76 0.57
CA LYS A 29 13.79 19.06 0.45
C LYS A 29 14.10 18.26 1.70
N GLY A 30 14.86 17.20 1.56
CA GLY A 30 15.23 16.32 2.66
C GLY A 30 15.82 15.00 2.14
N GLU A 31 15.94 14.06 3.04
CA GLU A 31 16.48 12.72 2.73
C GLU A 31 15.38 11.72 2.41
N TYR A 32 14.25 11.79 3.12
CA TYR A 32 13.19 10.81 3.04
C TYR A 32 11.92 11.41 2.46
N ILE A 33 11.24 10.62 1.62
CA ILE A 33 9.97 11.01 0.99
C ILE A 33 8.84 10.25 1.68
N ARG A 34 7.83 10.98 2.17
CA ARG A 34 6.61 10.37 2.67
C ARG A 34 5.72 9.91 1.52
N LEU A 35 5.28 8.67 1.58
CA LEU A 35 4.37 8.13 0.57
C LEU A 35 2.96 8.69 0.77
N THR A 36 2.28 8.88 -0.34
CA THR A 36 0.89 9.34 -0.40
C THR A 36 0.15 8.52 -1.43
N CYS A 37 -1.17 8.66 -1.50
CA CYS A 37 -1.95 8.04 -2.56
C CYS A 37 -1.55 8.50 -3.96
N GLY A 38 -0.89 9.67 -4.07
CA GLY A 38 -0.33 10.18 -5.34
C GLY A 38 0.84 9.35 -5.88
N ASN A 39 1.37 8.41 -5.12
CA ASN A 39 2.42 7.51 -5.58
C ASN A 39 1.90 6.25 -6.29
N PHE A 40 0.60 6.12 -6.47
CA PHE A 40 0.01 4.99 -7.18
C PHE A 40 -0.49 5.41 -8.55
N ASP A 41 0.00 4.73 -9.59
CA ASP A 41 -0.57 4.80 -10.92
C ASP A 41 -1.64 3.71 -11.02
N TYR A 42 -2.91 4.09 -10.81
CA TYR A 42 -4.00 3.12 -10.79
C TYR A 42 -4.44 2.67 -12.19
N HIS A 43 -4.04 3.38 -13.24
CA HIS A 43 -4.29 2.94 -14.61
C HIS A 43 -3.34 1.82 -15.03
N ASN A 44 -2.07 1.92 -14.63
CA ASN A 44 -1.03 0.95 -14.99
C ASN A 44 -0.68 0.00 -13.85
N ASN A 45 -1.31 0.16 -12.68
CA ASN A 45 -1.09 -0.65 -11.50
C ASN A 45 0.38 -0.74 -11.10
N CYS A 46 0.99 0.40 -10.87
CA CYS A 46 2.40 0.48 -10.51
C CYS A 46 2.70 1.74 -9.68
N PHE A 47 3.93 1.80 -9.20
CA PHE A 47 4.47 2.98 -8.52
C PHE A 47 4.68 4.13 -9.50
N LYS A 48 4.44 5.34 -9.02
CA LYS A 48 4.86 6.57 -9.70
C LYS A 48 5.37 7.58 -8.68
N GLU A 49 6.23 8.49 -9.13
CA GLU A 49 6.60 9.64 -8.32
C GLU A 49 5.40 10.57 -8.20
N ASN A 50 5.18 11.12 -7.01
CA ASN A 50 4.14 12.12 -6.82
C ASN A 50 4.69 13.48 -7.20
N THR A 51 4.16 14.04 -8.28
CA THR A 51 4.52 15.37 -8.79
C THR A 51 3.46 16.44 -8.50
N SER A 52 2.40 16.08 -7.80
CA SER A 52 1.29 16.98 -7.51
C SER A 52 1.56 17.96 -6.36
N LYS A 53 2.61 17.71 -5.59
CA LYS A 53 3.00 18.51 -4.43
C LYS A 53 4.51 18.69 -4.42
N ASP A 54 4.97 19.74 -3.76
CA ASP A 54 6.38 20.06 -3.61
C ASP A 54 6.93 19.74 -2.20
N ASN A 55 6.07 19.51 -1.22
CA ASN A 55 6.44 19.30 0.18
C ASN A 55 6.38 17.81 0.60
N LEU A 56 6.90 16.93 -0.22
CA LEU A 56 6.82 15.49 0.01
C LEU A 56 7.92 14.92 0.89
N PHE A 57 8.97 15.68 1.14
CA PHE A 57 10.02 15.25 2.06
C PHE A 57 9.53 15.34 3.51
N TYR A 58 10.01 14.42 4.33
CA TYR A 58 9.70 14.38 5.76
C TYR A 58 10.98 14.50 6.57
N THR A 59 11.05 15.52 7.44
CA THR A 59 12.25 15.85 8.23
C THR A 59 12.11 15.47 9.70
N GLY A 60 10.95 14.97 10.13
CA GLY A 60 10.71 14.53 11.49
C GLY A 60 11.22 13.12 11.75
N GLY A 61 11.16 12.70 13.01
CA GLY A 61 11.50 11.35 13.40
C GLY A 61 10.42 10.34 13.01
N PHE A 62 10.82 9.11 12.77
CA PHE A 62 9.93 7.99 12.50
C PHE A 62 10.62 6.68 12.88
N ARG A 63 9.83 5.63 13.11
CA ARG A 63 10.37 4.31 13.43
C ARG A 63 10.95 3.67 12.18
N GLU A 64 12.09 3.01 12.33
CA GLU A 64 12.84 2.42 11.22
C GLU A 64 12.00 1.41 10.41
N GLU A 65 11.06 0.72 11.06
CA GLU A 65 10.16 -0.24 10.39
C GLU A 65 9.31 0.39 9.27
N PHE A 66 9.11 1.71 9.30
CA PHE A 66 8.35 2.43 8.28
C PHE A 66 9.20 2.90 7.10
N LEU A 67 10.51 2.73 7.16
CA LEU A 67 11.41 2.99 6.04
C LEU A 67 11.42 1.77 5.13
N LEU A 68 10.83 1.93 3.95
CA LEU A 68 10.56 0.81 3.07
C LEU A 68 11.77 0.40 2.24
N GLU A 69 11.78 -0.85 1.81
CA GLU A 69 12.83 -1.45 1.01
C GLU A 69 12.37 -1.71 -0.41
N LYS A 70 13.32 -1.74 -1.34
CA LYS A 70 13.05 -2.07 -2.73
C LYS A 70 12.30 -3.41 -2.84
N GLY A 71 11.21 -3.40 -3.59
CA GLY A 71 10.38 -4.59 -3.81
C GLY A 71 9.23 -4.74 -2.83
N ASP A 72 9.20 -3.96 -1.74
CA ASP A 72 8.05 -3.95 -0.83
C ASP A 72 6.77 -3.64 -1.60
N ILE A 73 5.72 -4.41 -1.33
CA ILE A 73 4.41 -4.23 -1.96
C ILE A 73 3.56 -3.32 -1.07
N ILE A 74 3.03 -2.27 -1.69
CA ILE A 74 2.16 -1.32 -1.02
C ILE A 74 0.82 -1.20 -1.74
N THR A 75 -0.20 -0.79 -0.99
CA THR A 75 -1.53 -0.53 -1.53
C THR A 75 -2.20 0.58 -0.70
N PRO A 76 -3.09 1.40 -1.30
CA PRO A 76 -3.78 2.42 -0.53
C PRO A 76 -4.78 1.81 0.46
N LEU A 77 -4.92 2.45 1.62
CA LEU A 77 -5.91 2.08 2.63
C LEU A 77 -7.25 2.77 2.46
N THR A 78 -7.27 3.90 1.74
CA THR A 78 -8.48 4.72 1.56
C THR A 78 -8.71 4.99 0.09
N GLU A 79 -9.98 5.14 -0.29
CA GLU A 79 -10.35 5.50 -1.66
C GLU A 79 -10.46 7.03 -1.78
N GLN A 80 -9.34 7.66 -2.10
CA GLN A 80 -9.29 9.11 -2.36
C GLN A 80 -9.64 9.46 -3.81
N ALA A 81 -9.64 8.48 -4.71
CA ALA A 81 -10.07 8.61 -6.08
C ALA A 81 -10.68 7.29 -6.55
N ILE A 82 -11.64 7.37 -7.45
CA ILE A 82 -12.28 6.17 -8.02
C ILE A 82 -11.22 5.31 -8.70
N GLY A 83 -11.19 4.03 -8.37
CA GLY A 83 -10.24 3.07 -8.93
C GLY A 83 -8.92 2.96 -8.17
N LEU A 84 -8.71 3.76 -7.13
CA LEU A 84 -7.46 3.72 -6.35
C LEU A 84 -7.36 2.45 -5.49
N LEU A 85 -8.45 2.01 -4.85
CA LEU A 85 -8.43 0.82 -4.01
C LEU A 85 -8.08 -0.43 -4.83
N GLY A 86 -7.18 -1.24 -4.26
CA GLY A 86 -6.68 -2.44 -4.93
C GLY A 86 -5.51 -2.18 -5.88
N THR A 87 -5.17 -0.91 -6.15
CA THR A 87 -3.93 -0.61 -6.86
C THR A 87 -2.76 -1.08 -6.03
N THR A 88 -1.83 -1.80 -6.66
CA THR A 88 -0.59 -2.23 -6.02
C THR A 88 0.60 -1.51 -6.64
N ALA A 89 1.63 -1.32 -5.84
CA ALA A 89 2.89 -0.76 -6.30
C ALA A 89 4.04 -1.42 -5.56
N ARG A 90 5.20 -1.47 -6.19
CA ARG A 90 6.43 -1.94 -5.57
C ARG A 90 7.36 -0.77 -5.33
N ILE A 91 7.95 -0.72 -4.15
CA ILE A 91 8.92 0.32 -3.81
C ILE A 91 10.15 0.18 -4.71
N PRO A 92 10.54 1.25 -5.43
CA PRO A 92 11.62 1.15 -6.41
C PRO A 92 13.02 1.23 -5.82
N LYS A 93 13.17 1.76 -4.61
CA LYS A 93 14.47 2.00 -3.99
C LYS A 93 14.40 1.87 -2.48
N SER A 94 15.35 1.15 -1.88
CA SER A 94 15.46 1.01 -0.43
C SER A 94 15.93 2.31 0.24
N GLY A 95 15.44 2.56 1.46
CA GLY A 95 15.95 3.63 2.31
C GLY A 95 15.57 5.04 1.90
N LYS A 96 14.54 5.21 1.09
CA LYS A 96 14.11 6.52 0.59
C LYS A 96 12.67 6.88 0.97
N TYR A 97 11.78 5.90 1.01
CA TYR A 97 10.34 6.12 1.16
C TYR A 97 9.83 5.70 2.51
N ILE A 98 9.06 6.57 3.17
CA ILE A 98 8.43 6.30 4.45
C ILE A 98 6.98 5.92 4.23
N GLN A 99 6.56 4.82 4.85
CA GLN A 99 5.17 4.38 4.85
C GLN A 99 4.33 5.29 5.77
N SER A 100 3.41 6.04 5.18
CA SER A 100 2.46 6.87 5.92
C SER A 100 1.20 6.09 6.31
N GLN A 101 0.33 6.72 7.12
CA GLN A 101 -0.88 6.08 7.65
C GLN A 101 -1.92 5.69 6.59
N ASP A 102 -1.87 6.31 5.40
CA ASP A 102 -2.82 6.00 4.31
C ASP A 102 -2.34 4.88 3.41
N ILE A 103 -1.17 4.34 3.69
CA ILE A 103 -0.50 3.32 2.87
C ILE A 103 -0.36 2.03 3.66
N ALA A 104 -0.83 0.94 3.09
CA ALA A 104 -0.64 -0.40 3.62
C ALA A 104 0.64 -1.02 3.06
N LEU A 105 1.42 -1.65 3.92
CA LEU A 105 2.49 -2.56 3.54
C LEU A 105 1.92 -3.97 3.54
N VAL A 106 2.06 -4.67 2.41
CA VAL A 106 1.57 -6.03 2.24
C VAL A 106 2.75 -6.99 2.28
N LYS A 107 2.75 -7.87 3.27
CA LYS A 107 3.74 -8.94 3.38
C LYS A 107 3.10 -10.29 3.12
N CYS A 108 3.70 -11.06 2.22
CA CYS A 108 3.24 -12.39 1.91
C CYS A 108 3.73 -13.37 2.97
N LYS A 109 2.82 -14.18 3.51
CA LYS A 109 3.20 -15.21 4.48
C LYS A 109 4.01 -16.29 3.77
N ALA A 110 5.14 -16.66 4.37
CA ALA A 110 6.07 -17.62 3.78
C ALA A 110 5.37 -18.95 3.44
N GLY A 111 5.57 -19.41 2.19
CA GLY A 111 5.00 -20.65 1.70
C GLY A 111 3.48 -20.62 1.45
N LYS A 112 2.83 -19.46 1.62
CA LYS A 112 1.37 -19.35 1.44
C LYS A 112 0.99 -18.74 0.09
N ILE A 113 1.74 -17.75 -0.36
CA ILE A 113 1.46 -17.06 -1.62
C ILE A 113 2.76 -16.51 -2.21
N ASP A 114 2.88 -16.57 -3.52
CA ASP A 114 3.98 -15.93 -4.24
C ASP A 114 3.78 -14.41 -4.26
N PRO A 115 4.82 -13.60 -3.96
CA PRO A 115 4.69 -12.13 -3.96
C PRO A 115 4.22 -11.54 -5.29
N THR A 116 4.69 -12.03 -6.42
CA THR A 116 4.26 -11.55 -7.74
C THR A 116 2.80 -11.88 -7.99
N PHE A 117 2.37 -13.08 -7.63
CA PHE A 117 0.96 -13.46 -7.72
C PHE A 117 0.10 -12.58 -6.81
N CYS A 118 0.54 -12.32 -5.57
CA CYS A 118 -0.14 -11.44 -4.62
C CYS A 118 -0.32 -10.03 -5.20
N TYR A 119 0.73 -9.49 -5.82
CA TYR A 119 0.71 -8.18 -6.44
C TYR A 119 -0.45 -8.03 -7.43
N TYR A 120 -0.62 -9.01 -8.32
CA TYR A 120 -1.69 -9.00 -9.31
C TYR A 120 -3.04 -9.43 -8.75
N LEU A 121 -3.06 -10.29 -7.74
CA LEU A 121 -4.30 -10.72 -7.10
C LEU A 121 -5.04 -9.55 -6.43
N ILE A 122 -4.33 -8.72 -5.67
CA ILE A 122 -4.91 -7.56 -4.99
C ILE A 122 -5.51 -6.59 -6.01
N SER A 123 -4.86 -6.39 -7.14
CA SER A 123 -5.33 -5.50 -8.19
C SER A 123 -6.37 -6.15 -9.13
N SER A 124 -6.68 -7.44 -8.94
CA SER A 124 -7.67 -8.13 -9.74
C SER A 124 -9.08 -7.57 -9.53
N ARG A 125 -9.95 -7.72 -10.53
CA ARG A 125 -11.34 -7.29 -10.43
C ARG A 125 -12.06 -7.91 -9.23
N LEU A 126 -11.79 -9.19 -8.95
CA LEU A 126 -12.41 -9.91 -7.84
C LEU A 126 -12.13 -9.22 -6.49
N VAL A 127 -10.85 -8.92 -6.22
CA VAL A 127 -10.46 -8.27 -4.96
C VAL A 127 -10.86 -6.81 -4.94
N ARG A 128 -10.68 -6.08 -6.05
CA ARG A 128 -11.08 -4.66 -6.13
C ARG A 128 -12.57 -4.46 -5.86
N ASN A 129 -13.42 -5.34 -6.38
CA ASN A 129 -14.87 -5.27 -6.13
C ASN A 129 -15.19 -5.46 -4.65
N GLN A 130 -14.51 -6.39 -3.97
CA GLN A 130 -14.70 -6.60 -2.53
C GLN A 130 -14.20 -5.40 -1.72
N LEU A 131 -13.06 -4.82 -2.09
CA LEU A 131 -12.52 -3.64 -1.42
C LEU A 131 -13.42 -2.42 -1.58
N SER A 132 -13.95 -2.19 -2.78
CA SER A 132 -14.87 -1.07 -3.04
C SER A 132 -16.17 -1.22 -2.27
N ALA A 133 -16.72 -2.43 -2.16
CA ALA A 133 -17.90 -2.69 -1.35
C ALA A 133 -17.62 -2.43 0.14
N ALA A 134 -16.48 -2.85 0.65
CA ALA A 134 -16.07 -2.62 2.04
C ALA A 134 -15.81 -1.14 2.33
N ALA A 135 -15.30 -0.37 1.36
CA ALA A 135 -15.02 1.05 1.52
C ALA A 135 -16.27 1.90 1.77
N GLN A 136 -17.43 1.43 1.34
CA GLN A 136 -18.71 2.10 1.62
C GLN A 136 -19.09 2.01 3.10
N GLN A 137 -18.48 1.08 3.84
CA GLN A 137 -18.79 0.81 5.25
C GLN A 137 -17.65 1.22 6.19
N THR A 138 -16.42 1.36 5.68
CA THR A 138 -15.24 1.64 6.48
C THR A 138 -14.20 2.43 5.69
N LYS A 139 -13.37 3.20 6.43
CA LYS A 139 -12.27 3.97 5.83
C LYS A 139 -11.07 3.12 5.45
N SER A 140 -10.93 1.92 6.01
CA SER A 140 -9.77 1.04 5.80
C SER A 140 -10.21 -0.29 5.22
N ALA A 141 -10.63 -0.28 3.96
CA ALA A 141 -11.23 -1.43 3.28
C ALA A 141 -10.36 -2.68 3.28
N ILE A 142 -9.05 -2.55 2.99
CA ILE A 142 -8.14 -3.71 2.95
C ILE A 142 -7.99 -4.34 4.34
N LEU A 143 -7.91 -3.55 5.40
CA LEU A 143 -7.85 -4.06 6.77
C LEU A 143 -9.16 -4.75 7.16
N HIS A 144 -10.30 -4.21 6.72
CA HIS A 144 -11.60 -4.82 6.98
C HIS A 144 -11.73 -6.19 6.32
N GLN A 145 -11.28 -6.33 5.09
CA GLN A 145 -11.35 -7.61 4.36
C GLN A 145 -10.44 -8.70 4.95
N ILE A 146 -9.38 -8.31 5.61
CA ILE A 146 -8.44 -9.25 6.23
C ILE A 146 -8.96 -9.75 7.58
N ARG A 147 -9.71 -8.94 8.30
CA ARG A 147 -10.35 -9.34 9.55
C ARG A 147 -11.53 -10.25 9.28
#